data_0478884930669015b813fdc5ccdd553e
#
_entry.id   0478884930669015b813fdc5ccdd553e
#
_cell.length_a   1.000
_cell.length_b   1.000
_cell.length_c   1.000
_cell.angle_alpha   90.00
_cell.angle_beta   90.00
_cell.angle_gamma   90.00
#
_symmetry.space_group_name_H-M   'P 1'
#
loop_
_entity.id
_entity.type
_entity.pdbx_description
1 polymer ?
#
loop_
_entity_poly.entity_id
_entity_poly.type
_entity_poly.pdbx_seq_one_letter_code
_entity_poly.pdbx_strand_id
1 'polypeptide(L)'
;MQQHERPSGRLHAPAHPSRRPRVRLALATAAAAALTGTLLSATAGTATAGDGTHAPRADFNGDGIGDVAFSASGAYVSGKKDAGQLVVLYGTKTGVSSAQRSAISQNTTGSPGTAETGDVFGADSAYADFNGDGYDDLAVSSPLEDVGSDKDGGGVAVLWGSAQGITGKGVTIADAAPTQHDRWGRNLAAGDFDGDGKADLAVGNTSNVVYVLKGGISSSGTAVKGRYSVKAPVQASGDGSGPLNITAGDVNGDHRTDLVVDGFETATGQYWNANYLLPGTASGLSATGARQLKAGVITGIGDVNGDGYGDIVTGMHWNKADNGLTFPEASDGGKVWITYGAPDGIGSTTGITQNTGNVPGSSEKDDYFGYELDLGDVNGDGHQDIVVGVAGEDIGSVTDTGQLVVLYGSPSGINTSSGTQAFAQSTAGVPGSDEKDDMLGADVKLDDVTGDGRADLVAGSYENTGNGAVLYLPSDGTKITATGSRTVSPSASGVATTGYPNFGANFAD
;
A
#
# COMPACT_ATOMS: atom_id res chain seq x y z
N MET A 1 20.61 12.30 53.32
CA MET A 1 20.92 11.82 51.98
C MET A 1 19.76 10.94 51.52
N GLN A 2 18.79 11.53 50.87
CA GLN A 2 17.69 10.82 50.20
C GLN A 2 17.88 11.01 48.69
N GLN A 3 18.18 9.90 48.01
CA GLN A 3 18.18 9.88 46.56
C GLN A 3 16.73 9.91 46.07
N HIS A 4 16.37 10.95 45.35
CA HIS A 4 15.16 10.98 44.57
C HIS A 4 15.36 10.14 43.30
N GLU A 5 14.78 8.96 43.28
CA GLU A 5 14.56 8.21 42.04
C GLU A 5 13.58 9.02 41.15
N ARG A 6 14.03 9.33 39.95
CA ARG A 6 13.18 9.88 38.91
C ARG A 6 12.35 8.72 38.34
N PRO A 7 11.02 8.85 38.24
CA PRO A 7 10.24 7.86 37.54
C PRO A 7 10.62 7.92 36.04
N SER A 8 11.06 6.79 35.50
CA SER A 8 11.19 6.56 34.06
C SER A 8 9.79 6.54 33.46
N GLY A 9 9.26 7.70 33.12
CA GLY A 9 8.04 7.83 32.34
C GLY A 9 8.35 7.39 30.91
N ARG A 10 8.04 6.15 30.58
CA ARG A 10 7.87 5.75 29.20
C ARG A 10 6.69 6.56 28.67
N LEU A 11 6.96 7.46 27.74
CA LEU A 11 5.94 8.04 26.91
C LEU A 11 5.42 6.92 26.01
N HIS A 12 4.39 6.23 26.48
CA HIS A 12 3.59 5.42 25.60
C HIS A 12 2.81 6.42 24.74
N ALA A 13 3.08 6.41 23.44
CA ALA A 13 2.05 6.76 22.50
C ALA A 13 0.81 5.92 22.85
N PRO A 14 -0.42 6.46 22.72
CA PRO A 14 -1.61 5.69 23.01
C PRO A 14 -1.49 4.35 22.28
N ALA A 15 -1.75 3.27 23.01
CA ALA A 15 -1.77 1.93 22.43
C ALA A 15 -3.01 1.82 21.53
N HIS A 16 -2.93 2.41 20.35
CA HIS A 16 -3.76 1.98 19.26
C HIS A 16 -3.35 0.54 18.93
N PRO A 17 -4.28 -0.32 18.53
CA PRO A 17 -3.92 -1.67 18.11
C PRO A 17 -2.77 -1.55 17.14
N SER A 18 -1.70 -2.28 17.36
CA SER A 18 -0.42 -2.20 16.66
C SER A 18 -0.66 -2.26 15.15
N ARG A 19 -0.72 -1.09 14.53
CA ARG A 19 -1.04 -0.94 13.13
C ARG A 19 0.24 -0.90 12.35
N ARG A 20 0.28 -1.75 11.41
CA ARG A 20 1.44 -1.95 10.57
C ARG A 20 1.40 -0.95 9.44
N PRO A 21 2.51 -0.30 9.14
CA PRO A 21 2.64 0.54 7.97
C PRO A 21 2.48 -0.27 6.68
N ARG A 22 2.06 0.35 5.63
CA ARG A 22 1.76 -0.26 4.34
C ARG A 22 2.27 0.53 3.18
N VAL A 23 2.58 -0.19 2.14
CA VAL A 23 3.31 0.28 0.98
C VAL A 23 2.48 0.19 -0.28
N ARG A 24 2.66 1.14 -1.16
CA ARG A 24 2.01 1.15 -2.46
C ARG A 24 2.91 1.59 -3.61
N LEU A 25 2.74 0.95 -4.73
CA LEU A 25 3.55 1.09 -5.92
C LEU A 25 2.76 1.69 -7.07
N ALA A 26 3.35 2.55 -7.84
CA ALA A 26 2.81 3.06 -9.09
C ALA A 26 3.72 2.78 -10.28
N LEU A 27 3.16 2.34 -11.39
CA LEU A 27 3.86 2.17 -12.65
C LEU A 27 2.96 2.48 -13.86
N ALA A 28 3.49 2.98 -14.91
CA ALA A 28 2.73 3.31 -16.11
C ALA A 28 3.41 2.97 -17.43
N THR A 29 2.65 2.90 -18.51
CA THR A 29 3.12 2.67 -19.87
C THR A 29 2.63 3.72 -20.85
N ALA A 30 3.51 4.25 -21.68
CA ALA A 30 3.16 5.09 -22.81
C ALA A 30 2.90 4.26 -24.07
N ALA A 31 1.78 4.52 -24.78
CA ALA A 31 1.47 3.93 -26.07
C ALA A 31 1.77 4.93 -27.20
N ALA A 32 2.67 4.57 -28.12
CA ALA A 32 2.83 5.25 -29.39
C ALA A 32 2.02 4.49 -30.46
N ALA A 33 1.06 5.18 -31.09
CA ALA A 33 0.27 4.63 -32.19
C ALA A 33 1.01 4.75 -33.53
N ALA A 34 1.25 3.63 -34.18
CA ALA A 34 1.51 3.60 -35.62
C ALA A 34 0.63 2.54 -36.27
N LEU A 35 -0.28 2.98 -37.14
CA LEU A 35 -1.09 2.11 -38.00
C LEU A 35 -0.24 1.42 -39.05
N THR A 36 -0.26 0.10 -39.13
CA THR A 36 -0.40 -0.67 -40.38
C THR A 36 -0.68 -2.15 -40.05
N GLY A 37 -1.56 -2.75 -40.81
CA GLY A 37 -2.32 -3.94 -40.54
C GLY A 37 -1.62 -5.30 -40.48
N THR A 38 -2.43 -6.23 -39.97
CA THR A 38 -2.39 -7.71 -40.09
C THR A 38 -1.29 -8.47 -39.34
N LEU A 39 -1.63 -9.08 -38.30
CA LEU A 39 -1.66 -10.50 -37.90
C LEU A 39 -1.89 -10.58 -36.39
N LEU A 40 -2.96 -11.26 -35.99
CA LEU A 40 -3.15 -11.63 -34.58
C LEU A 40 -2.08 -12.66 -34.22
N SER A 41 -1.06 -12.19 -33.54
CA SER A 41 -0.28 -12.97 -32.59
C SER A 41 -0.58 -12.29 -31.24
N ALA A 42 -1.24 -12.99 -30.34
CA ALA A 42 -1.34 -12.57 -28.95
C ALA A 42 0.09 -12.55 -28.39
N THR A 43 0.73 -11.39 -28.45
CA THR A 43 1.93 -11.14 -27.66
C THR A 43 1.40 -10.78 -26.26
N ALA A 44 1.68 -11.66 -25.29
CA ALA A 44 1.61 -11.26 -23.90
C ALA A 44 2.33 -9.90 -23.78
N GLY A 45 1.60 -8.86 -23.33
CA GLY A 45 2.23 -7.57 -23.09
C GLY A 45 3.27 -7.76 -22.00
N THR A 46 4.50 -7.41 -22.28
CA THR A 46 5.51 -7.31 -21.23
C THR A 46 5.03 -6.26 -20.25
N ALA A 47 4.79 -6.65 -19.00
CA ALA A 47 4.65 -5.70 -17.90
C ALA A 47 5.97 -4.92 -17.86
N THR A 48 5.97 -3.71 -18.39
CA THR A 48 7.10 -2.81 -18.28
C THR A 48 6.97 -2.08 -16.96
N ALA A 49 8.04 -2.08 -16.17
CA ALA A 49 8.20 -1.15 -15.07
C ALA A 49 7.86 0.25 -15.62
N GLY A 50 6.83 0.88 -15.07
CA GLY A 50 6.19 1.99 -15.73
C GLY A 50 6.87 3.34 -15.55
N ASP A 51 6.35 4.30 -16.26
CA ASP A 51 6.89 5.66 -16.33
C ASP A 51 6.39 6.60 -15.22
N GLY A 52 5.80 6.08 -14.15
CA GLY A 52 5.40 6.88 -12.98
C GLY A 52 4.17 7.75 -13.15
N THR A 53 3.53 7.76 -14.32
CA THR A 53 2.41 8.66 -14.59
C THR A 53 1.02 8.05 -14.41
N HIS A 54 0.93 6.72 -14.26
CA HIS A 54 -0.32 6.02 -13.98
C HIS A 54 -0.07 4.94 -12.93
N ALA A 55 -1.04 4.67 -12.05
CA ALA A 55 -0.96 3.54 -11.13
C ALA A 55 -0.89 2.21 -11.90
N PRO A 56 -0.05 1.26 -11.52
CA PRO A 56 0.00 -0.03 -12.15
C PRO A 56 -1.30 -0.78 -11.89
N ARG A 57 -1.58 -1.68 -12.78
CA ARG A 57 -2.63 -2.65 -12.66
C ARG A 57 -1.99 -4.00 -12.47
N ALA A 58 -2.24 -4.65 -11.33
CA ALA A 58 -1.79 -6.01 -11.12
C ALA A 58 -2.51 -6.96 -12.08
N ASP A 59 -1.79 -7.76 -12.84
CA ASP A 59 -2.36 -8.76 -13.75
C ASP A 59 -1.67 -10.12 -13.53
N PHE A 60 -2.06 -10.79 -12.43
CA PHE A 60 -1.45 -12.05 -12.02
C PHE A 60 -1.81 -13.23 -12.92
N ASN A 61 -2.89 -13.09 -13.71
CA ASN A 61 -3.39 -14.15 -14.58
C ASN A 61 -3.17 -13.88 -16.08
N GLY A 62 -2.69 -12.69 -16.44
CA GLY A 62 -2.36 -12.29 -17.81
C GLY A 62 -3.57 -12.09 -18.71
N ASP A 63 -4.76 -11.82 -18.16
CA ASP A 63 -5.98 -11.65 -18.95
C ASP A 63 -6.23 -10.19 -19.36
N GLY A 64 -5.41 -9.26 -18.90
CA GLY A 64 -5.46 -7.84 -19.19
C GLY A 64 -6.49 -7.08 -18.35
N ILE A 65 -7.02 -7.66 -17.29
CA ILE A 65 -7.92 -7.02 -16.32
C ILE A 65 -7.19 -6.94 -14.97
N GLY A 66 -7.34 -5.84 -14.24
CA GLY A 66 -6.68 -5.66 -12.95
C GLY A 66 -7.16 -6.66 -11.90
N ASP A 67 -6.23 -7.19 -11.13
CA ASP A 67 -6.46 -8.11 -10.02
C ASP A 67 -6.16 -7.39 -8.69
N VAL A 68 -6.75 -7.85 -7.60
CA VAL A 68 -6.50 -7.26 -6.27
C VAL A 68 -6.02 -8.32 -5.29
N ALA A 69 -4.82 -8.13 -4.75
CA ALA A 69 -4.30 -8.95 -3.67
C ALA A 69 -4.36 -8.20 -2.34
N PHE A 70 -4.72 -8.90 -1.26
CA PHE A 70 -4.79 -8.30 0.07
C PHE A 70 -4.57 -9.32 1.18
N SER A 71 -4.29 -8.79 2.34
CA SER A 71 -3.93 -9.53 3.54
C SER A 71 -5.15 -10.02 4.34
N ALA A 72 -4.98 -11.17 4.97
CA ALA A 72 -5.67 -11.64 6.16
C ALA A 72 -4.61 -12.09 7.18
N SER A 73 -3.74 -11.15 7.61
CA SER A 73 -2.53 -11.44 8.38
C SER A 73 -2.80 -12.05 9.76
N GLY A 74 -3.99 -11.86 10.33
CA GLY A 74 -4.42 -12.49 11.57
C GLY A 74 -5.13 -13.84 11.37
N ALA A 75 -5.18 -14.37 10.14
CA ALA A 75 -5.88 -15.62 9.85
C ALA A 75 -5.26 -16.82 10.56
N TYR A 76 -6.13 -17.72 11.02
CA TYR A 76 -5.73 -19.02 11.52
C TYR A 76 -5.50 -19.98 10.36
N VAL A 77 -4.33 -20.58 10.29
CA VAL A 77 -3.98 -21.59 9.28
C VAL A 77 -3.68 -22.91 9.97
N SER A 78 -4.47 -23.96 9.71
CA SER A 78 -4.30 -25.28 10.31
C SER A 78 -4.20 -25.25 11.86
N GLY A 79 -4.97 -24.33 12.49
CA GLY A 79 -4.98 -24.16 13.96
C GLY A 79 -3.86 -23.28 14.52
N LYS A 80 -3.01 -22.73 13.67
CA LYS A 80 -1.96 -21.77 14.03
C LYS A 80 -2.54 -20.37 14.04
N LYS A 81 -2.51 -19.72 15.19
CA LYS A 81 -3.03 -18.36 15.38
C LYS A 81 -2.13 -17.33 14.72
N ASP A 82 -2.73 -16.34 14.06
CA ASP A 82 -2.02 -15.24 13.40
C ASP A 82 -0.91 -15.74 12.45
N ALA A 83 -1.11 -16.92 11.85
CA ALA A 83 -0.15 -17.42 10.86
C ALA A 83 -0.21 -16.65 9.55
N GLY A 84 -1.36 -16.07 9.25
CA GLY A 84 -1.57 -15.21 8.10
C GLY A 84 -1.95 -15.94 6.81
N GLN A 85 -2.71 -15.23 6.00
CA GLN A 85 -3.18 -15.68 4.69
C GLN A 85 -3.27 -14.48 3.75
N LEU A 86 -2.99 -14.72 2.49
CA LEU A 86 -3.16 -13.75 1.40
C LEU A 86 -4.36 -14.17 0.55
N VAL A 87 -5.13 -13.21 0.07
CA VAL A 87 -6.23 -13.43 -0.87
C VAL A 87 -5.98 -12.61 -2.13
N VAL A 88 -6.14 -13.22 -3.28
CA VAL A 88 -6.17 -12.55 -4.59
C VAL A 88 -7.57 -12.67 -5.15
N LEU A 89 -8.19 -11.58 -5.52
CA LEU A 89 -9.44 -11.52 -6.27
C LEU A 89 -9.10 -11.17 -7.72
N TYR A 90 -9.49 -12.02 -8.64
CA TYR A 90 -9.27 -11.77 -10.07
C TYR A 90 -10.37 -10.88 -10.64
N GLY A 91 -9.94 -9.84 -11.37
CA GLY A 91 -10.84 -8.93 -12.04
C GLY A 91 -11.66 -9.61 -13.13
N THR A 92 -12.81 -9.03 -13.41
CA THR A 92 -13.70 -9.48 -14.49
C THR A 92 -14.40 -8.27 -15.09
N LYS A 93 -15.00 -8.41 -16.25
CA LYS A 93 -15.83 -7.33 -16.87
C LYS A 93 -16.96 -6.80 -15.98
N THR A 94 -17.15 -7.36 -14.81
CA THR A 94 -18.11 -6.90 -13.80
C THR A 94 -17.46 -6.59 -12.46
N GLY A 95 -16.14 -6.49 -12.40
CA GLY A 95 -15.33 -6.24 -11.19
C GLY A 95 -14.98 -7.50 -10.42
N VAL A 96 -14.45 -7.33 -9.20
CA VAL A 96 -13.94 -8.40 -8.34
C VAL A 96 -15.01 -9.03 -7.47
N SER A 97 -14.86 -10.32 -7.18
CA SER A 97 -15.72 -11.05 -6.23
C SER A 97 -15.01 -12.31 -5.72
N SER A 98 -15.56 -12.92 -4.66
CA SER A 98 -15.05 -14.20 -4.16
C SER A 98 -15.22 -15.40 -5.11
N ALA A 99 -15.90 -15.24 -6.25
CA ALA A 99 -16.12 -16.32 -7.22
C ALA A 99 -14.84 -16.67 -7.99
N GLN A 100 -13.98 -15.69 -8.24
CA GLN A 100 -12.68 -15.87 -8.88
C GLN A 100 -11.59 -15.37 -7.92
N ARG A 101 -10.93 -16.30 -7.25
CA ARG A 101 -9.96 -15.98 -6.21
C ARG A 101 -8.90 -17.05 -6.03
N SER A 102 -7.79 -16.66 -5.45
CA SER A 102 -6.85 -17.53 -4.75
C SER A 102 -6.81 -17.17 -3.26
N ALA A 103 -6.61 -18.16 -2.41
CA ALA A 103 -6.38 -17.97 -0.98
C ALA A 103 -5.12 -18.75 -0.60
N ILE A 104 -4.07 -18.06 -0.26
CA ILE A 104 -2.71 -18.60 -0.14
C ILE A 104 -2.22 -18.42 1.30
N SER A 105 -1.61 -19.46 1.84
CA SER A 105 -0.86 -19.45 3.11
C SER A 105 0.47 -20.17 2.90
N GLN A 106 1.37 -20.12 3.87
CA GLN A 106 2.61 -20.90 3.83
C GLN A 106 2.36 -22.42 3.77
N ASN A 107 1.17 -22.91 4.16
CA ASN A 107 0.77 -24.33 4.00
C ASN A 107 0.16 -24.65 2.63
N THR A 108 0.01 -23.68 1.75
CA THR A 108 -0.44 -23.93 0.37
C THR A 108 0.63 -24.69 -0.41
N THR A 109 0.24 -25.71 -1.17
CA THR A 109 1.19 -26.56 -1.90
C THR A 109 2.05 -25.73 -2.86
N GLY A 110 3.36 -25.75 -2.64
CA GLY A 110 4.35 -24.99 -3.42
C GLY A 110 4.69 -23.63 -2.85
N SER A 111 3.98 -23.17 -1.81
CA SER A 111 4.32 -21.96 -1.10
C SER A 111 5.60 -22.14 -0.28
N PRO A 112 6.50 -21.17 -0.28
CA PRO A 112 7.66 -21.18 0.60
C PRO A 112 7.25 -21.03 2.08
N GLY A 113 7.99 -21.68 2.97
CA GLY A 113 7.76 -21.63 4.42
C GLY A 113 6.83 -22.72 4.94
N THR A 114 6.41 -22.56 6.16
CA THR A 114 5.43 -23.40 6.87
C THR A 114 4.70 -22.53 7.86
N ALA A 115 3.38 -22.52 7.84
CA ALA A 115 2.58 -21.68 8.72
C ALA A 115 2.84 -21.99 10.19
N GLU A 116 3.31 -21.03 10.95
CA GLU A 116 3.52 -21.08 12.39
C GLU A 116 2.67 -20.03 13.11
N THR A 117 2.62 -20.08 14.43
CA THR A 117 1.83 -19.11 15.19
C THR A 117 2.56 -17.79 15.26
N GLY A 118 1.95 -16.74 14.72
CA GLY A 118 2.47 -15.39 14.79
C GLY A 118 3.26 -14.91 13.58
N ASP A 119 3.45 -15.73 12.54
CA ASP A 119 4.24 -15.37 11.33
C ASP A 119 3.68 -14.17 10.58
N VAL A 120 2.35 -14.04 10.61
CA VAL A 120 1.61 -12.96 9.94
C VAL A 120 1.89 -12.89 8.43
N PHE A 121 1.94 -14.06 7.77
CA PHE A 121 2.10 -14.14 6.32
C PHE A 121 1.10 -13.22 5.58
N GLY A 122 1.59 -12.46 4.61
CA GLY A 122 0.82 -11.42 3.94
C GLY A 122 0.77 -10.10 4.70
N ALA A 123 1.62 -9.88 5.71
CA ALA A 123 1.65 -8.61 6.45
C ALA A 123 1.96 -7.41 5.56
N ASP A 124 2.72 -7.61 4.51
CA ASP A 124 2.99 -6.65 3.45
C ASP A 124 3.22 -7.38 2.13
N SER A 125 2.93 -6.73 0.99
CA SER A 125 3.11 -7.32 -0.33
C SER A 125 3.29 -6.24 -1.41
N ALA A 126 4.09 -6.58 -2.43
CA ALA A 126 4.32 -5.76 -3.61
C ALA A 126 4.32 -6.65 -4.86
N TYR A 127 3.93 -6.12 -6.00
CA TYR A 127 3.83 -6.90 -7.23
C TYR A 127 4.58 -6.29 -8.40
N ALA A 128 5.08 -7.14 -9.26
CA ALA A 128 5.62 -6.83 -10.57
C ALA A 128 5.95 -8.15 -11.30
N ASP A 129 6.18 -8.10 -12.60
CA ASP A 129 6.76 -9.23 -13.33
C ASP A 129 8.26 -9.37 -12.98
N PHE A 130 8.55 -10.01 -11.83
CA PHE A 130 9.93 -10.18 -11.35
C PHE A 130 10.73 -11.17 -12.15
N ASN A 131 10.09 -12.10 -12.86
CA ASN A 131 10.78 -13.15 -13.60
C ASN A 131 10.83 -12.89 -15.12
N GLY A 132 10.09 -11.91 -15.63
CA GLY A 132 10.03 -11.51 -17.03
C GLY A 132 9.22 -12.47 -17.90
N ASP A 133 8.20 -13.15 -17.34
CA ASP A 133 7.38 -14.12 -18.08
C ASP A 133 6.05 -13.55 -18.58
N GLY A 134 5.73 -12.31 -18.23
CA GLY A 134 4.55 -11.58 -18.68
C GLY A 134 3.32 -11.71 -17.76
N TYR A 135 3.48 -12.31 -16.59
CA TYR A 135 2.51 -12.32 -15.50
C TYR A 135 3.10 -11.56 -14.33
N ASP A 136 2.30 -10.74 -13.66
CA ASP A 136 2.77 -10.14 -12.42
C ASP A 136 2.93 -11.20 -11.35
N ASP A 137 4.05 -11.13 -10.65
CA ASP A 137 4.39 -11.95 -9.50
C ASP A 137 4.10 -11.15 -8.22
N LEU A 138 3.97 -11.84 -7.09
CA LEU A 138 3.64 -11.22 -5.82
C LEU A 138 4.72 -11.49 -4.78
N ALA A 139 5.48 -10.46 -4.40
CA ALA A 139 6.35 -10.49 -3.25
C ALA A 139 5.50 -10.37 -1.97
N VAL A 140 5.70 -11.29 -1.02
CA VAL A 140 4.88 -11.41 0.20
C VAL A 140 5.78 -11.54 1.41
N SER A 141 5.44 -10.84 2.48
CA SER A 141 6.21 -10.84 3.73
C SER A 141 5.60 -11.70 4.84
N SER A 142 6.46 -12.20 5.71
CA SER A 142 6.15 -12.79 7.02
C SER A 142 7.12 -12.18 8.04
N PRO A 143 6.94 -10.91 8.45
CA PRO A 143 7.97 -10.20 9.21
C PRO A 143 8.17 -10.69 10.63
N LEU A 144 7.31 -11.57 11.13
CA LEU A 144 7.44 -12.18 12.46
C LEU A 144 7.75 -13.67 12.39
N GLU A 145 8.20 -14.18 11.24
CA GLU A 145 8.71 -15.54 11.06
C GLU A 145 9.94 -15.77 11.93
N ASP A 146 9.96 -16.85 12.70
CA ASP A 146 11.14 -17.30 13.44
C ASP A 146 12.10 -18.04 12.48
N VAL A 147 13.31 -17.55 12.28
CA VAL A 147 14.30 -18.16 11.39
C VAL A 147 15.33 -18.95 12.20
N GLY A 148 15.08 -20.23 12.41
CA GLY A 148 15.93 -21.08 13.24
C GLY A 148 15.89 -20.67 14.72
N SER A 149 16.96 -20.05 15.24
CA SER A 149 17.01 -19.50 16.61
C SER A 149 16.77 -17.99 16.66
N ASP A 150 16.61 -17.37 15.52
CA ASP A 150 16.39 -15.93 15.39
C ASP A 150 14.88 -15.66 15.46
N LYS A 151 14.46 -15.03 16.55
CA LYS A 151 13.06 -14.69 16.76
C LYS A 151 12.68 -13.45 15.99
N ASP A 152 11.51 -13.51 15.34
CA ASP A 152 11.04 -12.44 14.47
C ASP A 152 12.10 -12.03 13.42
N GLY A 153 12.95 -12.95 12.98
CA GLY A 153 13.96 -12.69 11.94
C GLY A 153 13.33 -12.25 10.62
N GLY A 154 12.13 -12.74 10.37
CA GLY A 154 11.29 -12.38 9.22
C GLY A 154 11.58 -13.18 7.96
N GLY A 155 10.59 -13.19 7.07
CA GLY A 155 10.63 -13.92 5.80
C GLY A 155 10.03 -13.13 4.65
N VAL A 156 10.59 -13.32 3.45
CA VAL A 156 10.05 -12.81 2.18
C VAL A 156 9.98 -13.96 1.19
N ALA A 157 8.85 -14.07 0.51
CA ALA A 157 8.65 -14.98 -0.61
C ALA A 157 8.21 -14.20 -1.85
N VAL A 158 8.54 -14.72 -3.05
CA VAL A 158 7.90 -14.30 -4.29
C VAL A 158 7.05 -15.46 -4.77
N LEU A 159 5.75 -15.21 -4.96
CA LEU A 159 4.78 -16.15 -5.51
C LEU A 159 4.58 -15.82 -6.98
N TRP A 160 4.75 -16.83 -7.83
CA TRP A 160 4.71 -16.65 -9.28
C TRP A 160 3.29 -16.51 -9.82
N GLY A 161 3.09 -15.49 -10.65
CA GLY A 161 1.94 -15.37 -11.54
C GLY A 161 1.91 -16.47 -12.59
N SER A 162 0.78 -16.68 -13.19
CA SER A 162 0.60 -17.65 -14.28
C SER A 162 -0.78 -17.52 -14.90
N ALA A 163 -1.05 -18.14 -16.04
CA ALA A 163 -2.39 -18.22 -16.64
C ALA A 163 -3.50 -18.78 -15.70
N GLN A 164 -3.15 -19.28 -14.52
CA GLN A 164 -4.08 -19.67 -13.44
C GLN A 164 -4.05 -18.68 -12.27
N GLY A 165 -3.38 -17.54 -12.44
CA GLY A 165 -3.11 -16.57 -11.38
C GLY A 165 -2.09 -17.07 -10.37
N ILE A 166 -2.13 -16.53 -9.16
CA ILE A 166 -1.26 -16.91 -8.05
C ILE A 166 -1.73 -18.25 -7.47
N THR A 167 -0.93 -19.30 -7.63
CA THR A 167 -1.27 -20.66 -7.15
C THR A 167 -0.59 -21.04 -5.84
N GLY A 168 0.26 -20.16 -5.32
CA GLY A 168 1.12 -20.42 -4.15
C GLY A 168 2.51 -20.94 -4.53
N LYS A 169 2.78 -21.30 -5.78
CA LYS A 169 4.14 -21.64 -6.20
C LYS A 169 5.04 -20.42 -6.12
N GLY A 170 6.18 -20.58 -5.47
CA GLY A 170 7.08 -19.45 -5.29
C GLY A 170 8.46 -19.85 -4.78
N VAL A 171 9.23 -18.85 -4.39
CA VAL A 171 10.58 -19.00 -3.85
C VAL A 171 10.78 -18.12 -2.64
N THR A 172 11.64 -18.53 -1.71
CA THR A 172 12.09 -17.72 -0.60
C THR A 172 13.16 -16.73 -1.07
N ILE A 173 13.07 -15.49 -0.63
CA ILE A 173 14.10 -14.47 -0.79
C ILE A 173 14.97 -14.45 0.46
N ALA A 174 16.21 -14.89 0.31
CA ALA A 174 17.14 -14.96 1.43
C ALA A 174 17.50 -13.57 1.97
N ASP A 175 17.44 -13.43 3.28
CA ASP A 175 17.95 -12.24 3.97
C ASP A 175 19.47 -12.08 3.70
N ALA A 176 19.85 -10.85 3.39
CA ALA A 176 21.25 -10.50 3.09
C ALA A 176 22.13 -10.40 4.32
N ALA A 177 21.55 -10.12 5.50
CA ALA A 177 22.28 -9.79 6.71
C ALA A 177 21.49 -10.17 7.99
N PRO A 178 21.10 -11.45 8.17
CA PRO A 178 20.13 -11.88 9.18
C PRO A 178 20.57 -11.60 10.64
N THR A 179 21.82 -11.26 10.89
CA THR A 179 22.32 -10.91 12.23
C THR A 179 22.43 -9.41 12.48
N GLN A 180 22.00 -8.57 11.54
CA GLN A 180 22.13 -7.10 11.62
C GLN A 180 20.79 -6.40 11.88
N HIS A 181 19.69 -7.09 11.74
CA HIS A 181 18.33 -6.59 11.91
C HIS A 181 17.35 -7.76 12.08
N ASP A 182 16.14 -7.46 12.51
CA ASP A 182 15.00 -8.37 12.55
C ASP A 182 13.95 -7.95 11.52
N ARG A 183 12.91 -8.75 11.38
CA ARG A 183 11.73 -8.49 10.55
C ARG A 183 12.08 -8.22 9.09
N TRP A 184 12.90 -9.11 8.50
CA TRP A 184 13.11 -9.12 7.07
C TRP A 184 11.78 -9.16 6.32
N GLY A 185 11.56 -8.20 5.42
CA GLY A 185 10.25 -8.02 4.78
C GLY A 185 9.26 -7.20 5.58
N ARG A 186 9.70 -6.38 6.55
CA ARG A 186 8.81 -5.48 7.27
C ARG A 186 8.00 -4.59 6.32
N ASN A 187 8.62 -4.17 5.22
CA ASN A 187 8.02 -3.43 4.12
C ASN A 187 8.61 -3.93 2.80
N LEU A 188 7.79 -3.91 1.75
CA LEU A 188 8.17 -4.28 0.39
C LEU A 188 7.76 -3.17 -0.58
N ALA A 189 8.57 -2.94 -1.61
CA ALA A 189 8.20 -2.11 -2.74
C ALA A 189 8.89 -2.63 -4.01
N ALA A 190 8.19 -2.59 -5.14
CA ALA A 190 8.74 -2.98 -6.43
C ALA A 190 8.89 -1.77 -7.36
N GLY A 191 9.87 -1.79 -8.26
CA GLY A 191 10.07 -0.74 -9.24
C GLY A 191 11.38 -0.91 -9.98
N ASP A 192 11.57 -0.18 -11.05
CA ASP A 192 12.84 -0.14 -11.80
C ASP A 192 13.69 1.03 -11.27
N PHE A 193 14.40 0.80 -10.16
CA PHE A 193 15.17 1.85 -9.49
C PHE A 193 16.45 2.26 -10.22
N ASP A 194 16.91 1.48 -11.21
CA ASP A 194 18.11 1.81 -11.98
C ASP A 194 17.84 2.08 -13.47
N GLY A 195 16.61 1.99 -13.93
CA GLY A 195 16.19 2.31 -15.28
C GLY A 195 16.63 1.24 -16.29
N ASP A 196 16.80 -0.02 -15.88
CA ASP A 196 17.24 -1.10 -16.75
C ASP A 196 16.10 -1.85 -17.44
N GLY A 197 14.86 -1.45 -17.20
CA GLY A 197 13.64 -2.01 -17.77
C GLY A 197 13.17 -3.31 -17.07
N LYS A 198 13.67 -3.60 -15.88
CA LYS A 198 13.28 -4.76 -15.08
C LYS A 198 12.90 -4.36 -13.67
N ALA A 199 11.89 -5.03 -13.16
CA ALA A 199 11.46 -4.79 -11.79
C ALA A 199 12.52 -5.24 -10.77
N ASP A 200 12.87 -4.34 -9.87
CA ASP A 200 13.65 -4.59 -8.68
C ASP A 200 12.71 -4.76 -7.47
N LEU A 201 13.18 -5.42 -6.42
CA LEU A 201 12.46 -5.54 -5.15
C LEU A 201 13.22 -4.85 -4.01
N ALA A 202 12.63 -3.83 -3.40
CA ALA A 202 13.12 -3.19 -2.19
C ALA A 202 12.51 -3.87 -0.95
N VAL A 203 13.34 -4.15 0.05
CA VAL A 203 12.97 -4.88 1.27
C VAL A 203 13.43 -4.09 2.48
N GLY A 204 12.47 -3.69 3.33
CA GLY A 204 12.70 -3.05 4.62
C GLY A 204 12.81 -4.05 5.77
N ASN A 205 13.28 -3.55 6.91
CA ASN A 205 13.50 -4.31 8.15
C ASN A 205 13.56 -3.37 9.36
N THR A 206 13.99 -3.82 10.53
CA THR A 206 14.09 -2.98 11.75
C THR A 206 15.29 -2.02 11.78
N SER A 207 16.20 -2.12 10.82
CA SER A 207 17.29 -1.13 10.67
C SER A 207 16.92 -0.07 9.65
N ASN A 208 17.69 1.01 9.56
CA ASN A 208 17.49 2.03 8.53
C ASN A 208 18.09 1.66 7.15
N VAL A 209 18.40 0.40 6.93
CA VAL A 209 18.92 -0.10 5.66
C VAL A 209 17.80 -0.74 4.86
N VAL A 210 17.56 -0.24 3.66
CA VAL A 210 16.71 -0.88 2.65
C VAL A 210 17.61 -1.70 1.74
N TYR A 211 17.29 -2.98 1.57
CA TYR A 211 17.98 -3.87 0.64
C TYR A 211 17.22 -3.94 -0.67
N VAL A 212 17.94 -3.90 -1.79
CA VAL A 212 17.33 -3.93 -3.12
C VAL A 212 17.90 -5.10 -3.91
N LEU A 213 17.01 -5.95 -4.43
CA LEU A 213 17.31 -7.04 -5.36
C LEU A 213 17.12 -6.52 -6.77
N LYS A 214 18.16 -6.57 -7.60
CA LYS A 214 18.21 -5.92 -8.92
C LYS A 214 17.95 -6.84 -10.10
N GLY A 215 17.24 -6.29 -11.09
CA GLY A 215 17.11 -6.85 -12.43
C GLY A 215 16.26 -8.11 -12.51
N GLY A 216 15.28 -8.22 -11.64
CA GLY A 216 14.38 -9.34 -11.53
C GLY A 216 14.87 -10.45 -10.59
N ILE A 217 14.01 -11.44 -10.38
CA ILE A 217 14.21 -12.54 -9.43
C ILE A 217 14.16 -13.86 -10.19
N SER A 218 15.21 -14.68 -10.01
CA SER A 218 15.30 -16.00 -10.64
C SER A 218 14.42 -17.02 -9.90
N SER A 219 14.17 -18.15 -10.56
CA SER A 219 13.45 -19.29 -9.96
C SER A 219 14.11 -19.87 -8.70
N SER A 220 15.34 -19.46 -8.37
CA SER A 220 16.04 -19.82 -7.13
C SER A 220 15.95 -18.76 -6.04
N GLY A 221 15.17 -17.69 -6.24
CA GLY A 221 15.03 -16.59 -5.28
C GLY A 221 16.23 -15.65 -5.19
N THR A 222 17.06 -15.62 -6.24
CA THR A 222 18.22 -14.73 -6.31
C THR A 222 18.00 -13.61 -7.30
N ALA A 223 18.42 -12.40 -6.95
CA ALA A 223 18.41 -11.26 -7.85
C ALA A 223 19.31 -11.53 -9.07
N VAL A 224 18.80 -11.29 -10.28
CA VAL A 224 19.50 -11.60 -11.54
C VAL A 224 20.74 -10.72 -11.73
N LYS A 225 20.68 -9.45 -11.36
CA LYS A 225 21.79 -8.49 -11.44
C LYS A 225 22.46 -8.21 -10.09
N GLY A 226 22.20 -9.06 -9.09
CA GLY A 226 22.74 -8.92 -7.75
C GLY A 226 21.89 -8.00 -6.85
N ARG A 227 22.46 -7.62 -5.72
CA ARG A 227 21.78 -6.80 -4.71
C ARG A 227 22.70 -5.72 -4.17
N TYR A 228 22.09 -4.64 -3.70
CA TYR A 228 22.77 -3.57 -2.95
C TYR A 228 21.90 -3.15 -1.76
N SER A 229 22.39 -2.20 -0.98
CA SER A 229 21.63 -1.61 0.11
C SER A 229 21.80 -0.11 0.15
N VAL A 230 20.78 0.60 0.60
CA VAL A 230 20.79 2.04 0.82
C VAL A 230 20.39 2.36 2.25
N LYS A 231 21.06 3.33 2.89
CA LYS A 231 20.69 3.81 4.21
C LYS A 231 19.71 4.95 4.08
N ALA A 232 18.47 4.72 4.48
CA ALA A 232 17.49 5.78 4.60
C ALA A 232 17.83 6.72 5.78
N PRO A 233 17.56 8.03 5.68
CA PRO A 233 17.87 9.00 6.72
C PRO A 233 16.84 8.97 7.88
N VAL A 234 16.36 7.80 8.24
CA VAL A 234 15.45 7.54 9.36
C VAL A 234 16.18 6.88 10.52
N GLN A 235 15.53 6.74 11.67
CA GLN A 235 16.10 6.15 12.87
C GLN A 235 16.61 4.71 12.63
N ALA A 236 17.82 4.44 13.06
CA ALA A 236 18.52 3.17 12.76
C ALA A 236 18.38 2.09 13.84
N SER A 237 17.91 2.44 15.04
CA SER A 237 17.83 1.52 16.19
C SER A 237 16.85 2.03 17.25
N GLY A 238 16.32 1.14 18.05
CA GLY A 238 15.32 1.42 19.08
C GLY A 238 13.91 1.03 18.66
N ASP A 239 12.95 1.27 19.54
CA ASP A 239 11.55 0.96 19.25
C ASP A 239 11.06 1.76 18.01
N GLY A 240 10.51 1.08 17.04
CA GLY A 240 10.03 1.69 15.80
C GLY A 240 11.10 2.10 14.79
N SER A 241 12.36 1.70 14.99
CA SER A 241 13.45 1.99 14.03
C SER A 241 13.23 1.34 12.66
N GLY A 242 13.95 1.85 11.67
CA GLY A 242 13.83 1.46 10.27
C GLY A 242 12.64 2.08 9.55
N PRO A 243 12.42 1.72 8.28
CA PRO A 243 11.25 2.13 7.55
C PRO A 243 9.96 1.69 8.24
N LEU A 244 9.02 2.59 8.42
CA LEU A 244 7.65 2.30 8.83
C LEU A 244 6.80 1.96 7.62
N ASN A 245 7.11 2.61 6.50
CA ASN A 245 6.53 2.38 5.19
C ASN A 245 7.55 2.72 4.10
N ILE A 246 7.42 2.10 2.91
CA ILE A 246 8.16 2.46 1.70
C ILE A 246 7.20 2.46 0.50
N THR A 247 7.30 3.46 -0.37
CA THR A 247 6.43 3.63 -1.54
C THR A 247 7.29 4.00 -2.74
N ALA A 248 7.06 3.33 -3.86
CA ALA A 248 7.83 3.50 -5.09
C ALA A 248 7.05 4.24 -6.17
N GLY A 249 7.71 5.08 -6.97
CA GLY A 249 7.14 5.79 -8.12
C GLY A 249 8.15 6.76 -8.71
N ASP A 250 7.99 7.12 -9.99
CA ASP A 250 8.83 8.12 -10.66
C ASP A 250 8.29 9.51 -10.38
N VAL A 251 8.94 10.25 -9.49
CA VAL A 251 8.54 11.59 -9.05
C VAL A 251 9.08 12.69 -9.95
N ASN A 252 10.19 12.40 -10.64
CA ASN A 252 10.92 13.42 -11.41
C ASN A 252 10.82 13.23 -12.93
N GLY A 253 10.12 12.20 -13.42
CA GLY A 253 9.90 11.92 -14.83
C GLY A 253 11.16 11.44 -15.57
N ASP A 254 12.15 10.89 -14.85
CA ASP A 254 13.39 10.42 -15.46
C ASP A 254 13.36 8.93 -15.85
N HIS A 255 12.18 8.30 -15.69
CA HIS A 255 11.90 6.89 -15.98
C HIS A 255 12.69 5.92 -15.09
N ARG A 256 13.07 6.37 -13.91
CA ARG A 256 13.53 5.51 -12.82
C ARG A 256 12.59 5.65 -11.66
N THR A 257 12.33 4.54 -11.04
CA THR A 257 11.51 4.56 -9.83
C THR A 257 12.29 5.18 -8.67
N ASP A 258 11.71 6.19 -8.05
CA ASP A 258 12.17 6.76 -6.78
C ASP A 258 11.53 5.98 -5.63
N LEU A 259 12.03 6.16 -4.40
CA LEU A 259 11.48 5.53 -3.20
C LEU A 259 11.19 6.56 -2.12
N VAL A 260 9.95 6.68 -1.68
CA VAL A 260 9.61 7.36 -0.43
C VAL A 260 9.80 6.38 0.73
N VAL A 261 10.49 6.83 1.75
CA VAL A 261 10.70 6.07 2.99
C VAL A 261 10.11 6.85 4.15
N ASP A 262 9.10 6.28 4.77
CA ASP A 262 8.50 6.81 5.99
C ASP A 262 9.20 6.19 7.21
N GLY A 263 9.44 6.99 8.23
CA GLY A 263 10.13 6.52 9.44
C GLY A 263 10.13 7.57 10.54
N PHE A 264 10.97 7.38 11.54
CA PHE A 264 11.17 8.39 12.58
C PHE A 264 12.42 9.24 12.30
N GLU A 265 12.31 10.52 12.63
CA GLU A 265 13.41 11.47 12.47
C GLU A 265 14.58 11.17 13.43
N THR A 266 15.77 11.62 13.05
CA THR A 266 17.00 11.43 13.83
C THR A 266 17.47 12.70 14.55
N ALA A 267 16.83 13.85 14.30
CA ALA A 267 17.36 15.15 14.70
C ALA A 267 17.07 15.51 16.16
N THR A 268 15.85 15.23 16.65
CA THR A 268 15.44 15.70 17.99
C THR A 268 15.37 14.60 19.05
N GLY A 269 15.32 13.34 18.64
CA GLY A 269 15.08 12.20 19.52
C GLY A 269 13.67 12.18 20.14
N GLN A 270 12.70 12.87 19.51
CA GLN A 270 11.31 12.91 19.92
C GLN A 270 10.45 11.85 19.19
N TYR A 271 11.06 11.08 18.30
CA TYR A 271 10.36 10.07 17.48
C TYR A 271 9.22 10.67 16.63
N TRP A 272 9.44 11.89 16.09
CA TRP A 272 8.51 12.45 15.11
C TRP A 272 8.63 11.69 13.79
N ASN A 273 7.51 11.44 13.13
CA ASN A 273 7.54 10.89 11.78
C ASN A 273 8.27 11.85 10.84
N ALA A 274 9.02 11.26 9.93
CA ALA A 274 9.76 11.98 8.90
C ALA A 274 9.84 11.11 7.65
N ASN A 275 9.44 11.71 6.53
CA ASN A 275 9.37 11.03 5.26
C ASN A 275 10.46 11.59 4.34
N TYR A 276 11.09 10.72 3.57
CA TYR A 276 12.20 11.07 2.70
C TYR A 276 12.02 10.44 1.32
N LEU A 277 12.17 11.24 0.28
CA LEU A 277 12.31 10.78 -1.09
C LEU A 277 13.78 10.42 -1.35
N LEU A 278 14.05 9.18 -1.75
CA LEU A 278 15.34 8.68 -2.19
C LEU A 278 15.28 8.54 -3.72
N PRO A 279 16.08 9.29 -4.49
CA PRO A 279 16.02 9.21 -5.93
C PRO A 279 16.58 7.90 -6.49
N GLY A 280 15.91 7.38 -7.53
CA GLY A 280 16.44 6.38 -8.43
C GLY A 280 17.59 6.96 -9.28
N THR A 281 18.60 6.16 -9.55
CA THR A 281 19.74 6.56 -10.39
C THR A 281 20.16 5.37 -11.26
N ALA A 282 20.97 5.58 -12.29
CA ALA A 282 21.53 4.47 -13.11
C ALA A 282 22.32 3.40 -12.30
N SER A 283 22.51 3.62 -10.99
CA SER A 283 23.12 2.64 -10.08
C SER A 283 22.12 2.05 -9.12
N GLY A 284 20.87 2.50 -9.13
CA GLY A 284 19.79 2.20 -8.18
C GLY A 284 19.53 3.35 -7.22
N LEU A 285 18.77 3.09 -6.16
CA LEU A 285 18.39 4.07 -5.14
C LEU A 285 19.59 4.72 -4.46
N SER A 286 19.51 6.02 -4.20
CA SER A 286 20.59 6.79 -3.59
C SER A 286 20.12 7.60 -2.37
N ALA A 287 20.83 7.49 -1.27
CA ALA A 287 20.66 8.41 -0.14
C ALA A 287 21.28 9.80 -0.41
N THR A 288 22.16 9.90 -1.41
CA THR A 288 22.69 11.19 -1.85
C THR A 288 21.62 11.91 -2.68
N GLY A 289 21.20 13.09 -2.22
CA GLY A 289 20.09 13.81 -2.84
C GLY A 289 18.72 13.50 -2.21
N ALA A 290 18.68 12.68 -1.15
CA ALA A 290 17.43 12.48 -0.42
C ALA A 290 16.80 13.81 0.01
N ARG A 291 15.48 13.94 -0.19
CA ARG A 291 14.67 15.12 0.13
C ARG A 291 13.70 14.80 1.26
N GLN A 292 13.70 15.64 2.28
CA GLN A 292 12.68 15.50 3.34
C GLN A 292 11.33 16.01 2.83
N LEU A 293 10.28 15.22 3.11
CA LEU A 293 8.89 15.48 2.79
C LEU A 293 8.11 15.92 4.01
N LYS A 294 6.83 16.23 3.84
CA LYS A 294 5.89 16.37 4.95
C LYS A 294 5.72 15.02 5.65
N ALA A 295 5.59 15.07 6.97
CA ALA A 295 5.41 13.87 7.77
C ALA A 295 4.03 13.23 7.52
N GLY A 296 3.99 11.92 7.55
CA GLY A 296 2.80 11.08 7.46
C GLY A 296 3.16 9.63 7.69
N VAL A 297 2.22 8.71 7.53
CA VAL A 297 2.40 7.26 7.74
C VAL A 297 2.02 6.42 6.54
N ILE A 298 1.33 6.99 5.59
CA ILE A 298 0.95 6.35 4.34
C ILE A 298 1.25 7.30 3.18
N THR A 299 1.72 6.75 2.10
CA THR A 299 2.11 7.53 0.92
C THR A 299 1.64 6.79 -0.34
N GLY A 300 1.13 7.54 -1.30
CA GLY A 300 0.89 7.10 -2.68
C GLY A 300 1.60 8.05 -3.63
N ILE A 301 1.95 7.59 -4.82
CA ILE A 301 2.62 8.39 -5.85
C ILE A 301 1.84 8.27 -7.16
N GLY A 302 1.53 9.40 -7.79
CA GLY A 302 0.85 9.45 -9.09
C GLY A 302 0.62 10.86 -9.56
N ASP A 303 0.40 11.05 -10.86
CA ASP A 303 0.24 12.35 -11.49
C ASP A 303 -1.20 12.86 -11.36
N VAL A 304 -1.48 13.66 -10.32
CA VAL A 304 -2.83 14.20 -10.05
C VAL A 304 -3.13 15.47 -10.84
N ASN A 305 -2.12 16.06 -11.50
CA ASN A 305 -2.27 17.31 -12.24
C ASN A 305 -2.02 17.18 -13.75
N GLY A 306 -1.60 16.00 -14.24
CA GLY A 306 -1.36 15.69 -15.64
C GLY A 306 -0.12 16.38 -16.22
N ASP A 307 0.87 16.71 -15.40
CA ASP A 307 2.08 17.40 -15.85
C ASP A 307 3.24 16.43 -16.19
N GLY A 308 3.05 15.14 -16.00
CA GLY A 308 4.00 14.08 -16.34
C GLY A 308 5.00 13.77 -15.23
N TYR A 309 4.82 14.28 -14.03
CA TYR A 309 5.62 13.99 -12.83
C TYR A 309 4.75 13.34 -11.78
N GLY A 310 5.26 12.33 -11.10
CA GLY A 310 4.52 11.69 -10.01
C GLY A 310 4.43 12.59 -8.78
N ASP A 311 3.21 12.93 -8.38
CA ASP A 311 2.95 13.70 -7.16
C ASP A 311 2.93 12.75 -5.95
N ILE A 312 3.49 13.19 -4.84
CA ILE A 312 3.54 12.43 -3.60
C ILE A 312 2.36 12.83 -2.73
N VAL A 313 1.45 11.89 -2.49
CA VAL A 313 0.29 12.06 -1.62
C VAL A 313 0.57 11.38 -0.29
N THR A 314 0.58 12.15 0.81
CA THR A 314 0.95 11.63 2.13
C THR A 314 -0.19 11.82 3.13
N GLY A 315 -0.65 10.75 3.76
CA GLY A 315 -1.65 10.76 4.82
C GLY A 315 -1.04 11.03 6.18
N MET A 316 -1.56 12.04 6.88
CA MET A 316 -1.21 12.42 8.25
C MET A 316 -2.48 12.39 9.11
N HIS A 317 -2.86 11.23 9.62
CA HIS A 317 -4.13 11.03 10.31
C HIS A 317 -4.18 11.52 11.77
N TRP A 318 -3.08 12.09 12.29
CA TRP A 318 -3.02 12.54 13.69
C TRP A 318 -3.82 13.79 13.96
N ASN A 319 -4.35 13.90 15.17
CA ASN A 319 -4.86 15.16 15.69
C ASN A 319 -3.73 16.16 15.93
N LYS A 320 -4.06 17.46 15.90
CA LYS A 320 -3.13 18.56 16.19
C LYS A 320 -2.50 18.44 17.58
N ALA A 321 -3.26 17.94 18.54
CA ALA A 321 -2.77 17.67 19.88
C ALA A 321 -3.38 16.38 20.43
N ASP A 322 -2.53 15.53 20.99
CA ASP A 322 -2.91 14.28 21.63
C ASP A 322 -2.01 13.98 22.83
N ASN A 323 -2.59 13.49 23.92
CA ASN A 323 -1.88 13.09 25.15
C ASN A 323 -0.88 14.15 25.68
N GLY A 324 -1.20 15.44 25.53
CA GLY A 324 -0.36 16.56 25.96
C GLY A 324 0.81 16.88 25.02
N LEU A 325 0.93 16.20 23.89
CA LEU A 325 1.86 16.50 22.80
C LEU A 325 1.15 17.31 21.72
N THR A 326 1.89 18.17 21.04
CA THR A 326 1.43 18.89 19.85
C THR A 326 2.24 18.39 18.67
N PHE A 327 1.54 17.92 17.64
CA PHE A 327 2.15 17.40 16.43
C PHE A 327 2.33 18.54 15.41
N PRO A 328 3.57 18.78 14.96
CA PRO A 328 3.81 19.80 13.96
C PRO A 328 2.99 19.57 12.70
N GLU A 329 2.33 20.62 12.22
CA GLU A 329 1.56 20.64 10.97
C GLU A 329 0.33 19.71 10.88
N ALA A 330 0.04 18.90 11.92
CA ALA A 330 -1.18 18.10 11.99
C ALA A 330 -2.45 18.96 12.13
N SER A 331 -3.57 18.37 11.80
CA SER A 331 -4.91 18.98 11.96
C SER A 331 -5.79 18.01 12.74
N ASP A 332 -6.70 18.54 13.56
CA ASP A 332 -7.70 17.68 14.20
C ASP A 332 -8.50 16.98 13.07
N GLY A 333 -8.75 15.69 13.24
CA GLY A 333 -9.37 14.84 12.24
C GLY A 333 -8.45 14.32 11.13
N GLY A 334 -7.19 14.77 11.11
CA GLY A 334 -6.22 14.33 10.08
C GLY A 334 -6.09 15.28 8.90
N LYS A 335 -5.16 14.93 8.00
CA LYS A 335 -4.79 15.73 6.83
C LYS A 335 -4.14 14.85 5.77
N VAL A 336 -4.31 15.22 4.50
CA VAL A 336 -3.54 14.72 3.37
C VAL A 336 -2.67 15.84 2.81
N TRP A 337 -1.40 15.55 2.56
CA TRP A 337 -0.46 16.43 1.88
C TRP A 337 -0.30 15.98 0.43
N ILE A 338 -0.33 16.93 -0.50
CA ILE A 338 0.04 16.74 -1.90
C ILE A 338 1.35 17.48 -2.12
N THR A 339 2.43 16.75 -2.35
CA THR A 339 3.73 17.34 -2.75
C THR A 339 3.93 17.07 -4.22
N TYR A 340 3.82 18.09 -5.04
CA TYR A 340 3.91 17.99 -6.50
C TYR A 340 5.29 17.55 -6.94
N GLY A 341 5.34 16.63 -7.89
CA GLY A 341 6.55 16.21 -8.58
C GLY A 341 7.15 17.33 -9.43
N ALA A 342 8.41 17.21 -9.79
CA ALA A 342 9.11 18.18 -10.60
C ALA A 342 10.39 17.57 -11.19
N PRO A 343 10.95 18.14 -12.31
CA PRO A 343 12.16 17.59 -12.94
C PRO A 343 13.39 17.46 -12.04
N ASP A 344 13.43 18.22 -10.95
CA ASP A 344 14.53 18.17 -9.96
C ASP A 344 14.10 17.49 -8.64
N GLY A 345 13.02 16.74 -8.67
CA GLY A 345 12.48 15.92 -7.58
C GLY A 345 11.14 16.44 -7.09
N ILE A 346 11.06 17.39 -6.19
CA ILE A 346 9.82 17.85 -5.56
C ILE A 346 9.62 19.36 -5.70
N GLY A 347 8.37 19.77 -5.96
CA GLY A 347 7.91 21.14 -6.07
C GLY A 347 7.20 21.65 -4.82
N SER A 348 6.04 22.31 -5.02
CA SER A 348 5.23 22.86 -3.94
C SER A 348 4.45 21.79 -3.20
N THR A 349 4.02 22.08 -1.97
CA THR A 349 3.18 21.17 -1.17
C THR A 349 1.89 21.88 -0.75
N THR A 350 0.75 21.18 -0.88
CA THR A 350 -0.58 21.66 -0.45
C THR A 350 -1.17 20.68 0.56
N GLY A 351 -1.86 21.17 1.57
CA GLY A 351 -2.57 20.32 2.57
C GLY A 351 -4.07 20.35 2.36
N ILE A 352 -4.71 19.20 2.46
CA ILE A 352 -6.16 19.00 2.35
C ILE A 352 -6.69 18.38 3.65
N THR A 353 -7.79 18.89 4.17
CA THR A 353 -8.55 18.34 5.30
C THR A 353 -10.02 18.27 4.93
N GLN A 354 -10.86 17.63 5.73
CA GLN A 354 -12.31 17.66 5.52
C GLN A 354 -12.90 19.10 5.58
N ASN A 355 -12.20 20.07 6.18
CA ASN A 355 -12.57 21.49 6.16
C ASN A 355 -12.08 22.26 4.93
N THR A 356 -11.44 21.60 3.96
CA THR A 356 -10.92 22.25 2.75
C THR A 356 -11.99 22.27 1.66
N GLY A 357 -12.41 23.46 1.23
CA GLY A 357 -13.36 23.61 0.11
C GLY A 357 -14.69 22.89 0.38
N ASN A 358 -15.06 21.96 -0.49
CA ASN A 358 -16.24 21.13 -0.40
C ASN A 358 -15.90 19.65 -0.20
N VAL A 359 -14.77 19.35 0.42
CA VAL A 359 -14.44 17.98 0.85
C VAL A 359 -15.54 17.51 1.82
N PRO A 360 -16.11 16.32 1.63
CA PRO A 360 -17.19 15.83 2.49
C PRO A 360 -16.74 15.61 3.94
N GLY A 361 -17.66 15.81 4.88
CA GLY A 361 -17.42 15.72 6.31
C GLY A 361 -17.07 17.06 6.93
N SER A 362 -16.58 17.03 8.15
CA SER A 362 -15.96 18.14 8.88
C SER A 362 -14.87 17.57 9.75
N SER A 363 -13.72 18.22 9.82
CA SER A 363 -12.60 17.69 10.60
C SER A 363 -12.94 17.69 12.09
N GLU A 364 -13.13 16.50 12.62
CA GLU A 364 -13.36 16.23 14.03
C GLU A 364 -12.17 15.43 14.59
N LYS A 365 -12.03 15.39 15.91
CA LYS A 365 -10.96 14.59 16.49
C LYS A 365 -11.21 13.10 16.27
N ASP A 366 -10.14 12.41 15.94
CA ASP A 366 -10.13 10.95 15.77
C ASP A 366 -10.86 10.43 14.50
N ASP A 367 -11.25 11.31 13.54
CA ASP A 367 -11.79 10.90 12.25
C ASP A 367 -10.74 10.15 11.42
N TYR A 368 -9.47 10.52 11.59
CA TYR A 368 -8.35 9.91 10.86
C TYR A 368 -8.40 10.10 9.34
N PHE A 369 -8.79 11.27 8.83
CA PHE A 369 -8.69 11.61 7.41
C PHE A 369 -7.24 11.48 6.92
N GLY A 370 -7.02 10.64 5.91
CA GLY A 370 -5.68 10.23 5.48
C GLY A 370 -5.12 9.06 6.30
N TYR A 371 -5.99 8.24 6.87
CA TYR A 371 -5.63 7.00 7.52
C TYR A 371 -5.02 6.00 6.54
N GLU A 372 -5.64 5.95 5.36
CA GLU A 372 -5.22 5.20 4.20
C GLU A 372 -5.55 6.00 2.94
N LEU A 373 -4.85 5.77 1.84
CA LEU A 373 -5.12 6.43 0.57
C LEU A 373 -4.56 5.63 -0.61
N ASP A 374 -5.18 5.83 -1.79
CA ASP A 374 -4.67 5.33 -3.07
C ASP A 374 -5.03 6.25 -4.22
N LEU A 375 -4.34 6.08 -5.35
CA LEU A 375 -4.49 6.89 -6.54
C LEU A 375 -4.87 6.04 -7.75
N GLY A 376 -5.78 6.57 -8.59
CA GLY A 376 -6.20 5.93 -9.83
C GLY A 376 -7.09 6.88 -10.64
N ASP A 377 -7.07 6.78 -11.96
CA ASP A 377 -7.94 7.57 -12.83
C ASP A 377 -9.33 6.93 -12.90
N VAL A 378 -10.25 7.42 -12.06
CA VAL A 378 -11.62 6.91 -11.93
C VAL A 378 -12.51 7.32 -13.10
N ASN A 379 -12.23 8.49 -13.67
CA ASN A 379 -13.11 9.12 -14.66
C ASN A 379 -12.56 9.07 -16.11
N GLY A 380 -11.31 8.63 -16.29
CA GLY A 380 -10.64 8.50 -17.59
C GLY A 380 -10.21 9.83 -18.19
N ASP A 381 -9.96 10.86 -17.36
CA ASP A 381 -9.56 12.19 -17.84
C ASP A 381 -8.05 12.39 -17.91
N GLY A 382 -7.28 11.38 -17.49
CA GLY A 382 -5.81 11.39 -17.54
C GLY A 382 -5.15 12.05 -16.32
N HIS A 383 -5.91 12.44 -15.31
CA HIS A 383 -5.41 12.88 -14.01
C HIS A 383 -5.71 11.79 -12.99
N GLN A 384 -4.78 11.51 -12.11
CA GLN A 384 -5.09 10.56 -11.06
C GLN A 384 -5.95 11.19 -9.97
N ASP A 385 -7.01 10.47 -9.61
CA ASP A 385 -7.91 10.78 -8.51
C ASP A 385 -7.37 10.13 -7.23
N ILE A 386 -7.83 10.59 -6.07
CA ILE A 386 -7.41 10.06 -4.78
C ILE A 386 -8.63 9.51 -4.05
N VAL A 387 -8.54 8.29 -3.54
CA VAL A 387 -9.40 7.83 -2.45
C VAL A 387 -8.70 8.03 -1.12
N VAL A 388 -9.41 8.55 -0.14
CA VAL A 388 -8.92 8.77 1.23
C VAL A 388 -9.81 7.98 2.19
N GLY A 389 -9.20 7.11 2.98
CA GLY A 389 -9.84 6.45 4.11
C GLY A 389 -9.94 7.41 5.30
N VAL A 390 -11.15 7.49 5.88
CA VAL A 390 -11.48 8.26 7.08
C VAL A 390 -11.98 7.27 8.12
N ALA A 391 -11.08 6.43 8.60
CA ALA A 391 -11.42 5.20 9.31
C ALA A 391 -12.10 5.41 10.67
N GLY A 392 -11.92 6.58 11.29
CA GLY A 392 -12.55 6.94 12.56
C GLY A 392 -13.78 7.81 12.42
N GLU A 393 -14.28 8.08 11.20
CA GLU A 393 -15.45 8.93 10.97
C GLU A 393 -16.67 8.38 11.69
N ASP A 394 -17.37 9.28 12.43
CA ASP A 394 -18.64 9.00 13.08
C ASP A 394 -19.81 9.27 12.11
N ILE A 395 -20.67 8.32 11.86
CA ILE A 395 -21.86 8.54 11.02
C ILE A 395 -23.09 8.69 11.92
N GLY A 396 -23.55 9.91 12.05
CA GLY A 396 -24.69 10.26 12.92
C GLY A 396 -24.38 10.05 14.40
N SER A 397 -24.84 8.96 14.99
CA SER A 397 -24.55 8.61 16.39
C SER A 397 -23.74 7.33 16.54
N VAL A 398 -23.29 6.76 15.45
CA VAL A 398 -22.53 5.52 15.44
C VAL A 398 -21.06 5.89 15.29
N THR A 399 -20.24 5.51 16.27
CA THR A 399 -18.84 5.93 16.36
C THR A 399 -17.91 4.97 15.60
N ASP A 400 -16.84 5.54 15.00
CA ASP A 400 -15.79 4.81 14.33
C ASP A 400 -16.31 3.86 13.21
N THR A 401 -17.36 4.29 12.49
CA THR A 401 -17.92 3.50 11.37
C THR A 401 -17.03 3.55 10.15
N GLY A 402 -16.33 4.67 10.00
CA GLY A 402 -15.47 4.98 8.87
C GLY A 402 -16.22 5.46 7.62
N GLN A 403 -15.46 6.11 6.76
CA GLN A 403 -15.94 6.68 5.50
C GLN A 403 -14.84 6.63 4.43
N LEU A 404 -15.25 6.57 3.16
CA LEU A 404 -14.38 6.72 1.99
C LEU A 404 -14.65 8.09 1.38
N VAL A 405 -13.61 8.89 1.13
CA VAL A 405 -13.71 10.16 0.43
C VAL A 405 -12.97 10.06 -0.89
N VAL A 406 -13.60 10.43 -2.01
CA VAL A 406 -12.99 10.46 -3.34
C VAL A 406 -12.81 11.91 -3.76
N LEU A 407 -11.59 12.26 -4.14
CA LEU A 407 -11.16 13.58 -4.60
C LEU A 407 -10.60 13.46 -6.01
N TYR A 408 -11.06 14.29 -6.92
CA TYR A 408 -10.71 14.20 -8.33
C TYR A 408 -9.51 15.08 -8.69
N GLY A 409 -8.61 14.53 -9.50
CA GLY A 409 -7.49 15.23 -10.12
C GLY A 409 -7.96 16.28 -11.15
N SER A 410 -7.09 17.21 -11.48
CA SER A 410 -7.34 18.22 -12.51
C SER A 410 -6.03 18.92 -12.90
N PRO A 411 -5.96 19.64 -14.04
CA PRO A 411 -4.76 20.39 -14.42
C PRO A 411 -4.25 21.40 -13.38
N SER A 412 -4.97 21.66 -12.32
CA SER A 412 -4.57 22.52 -11.20
C SER A 412 -4.29 21.75 -9.90
N GLY A 413 -4.18 20.44 -9.98
CA GLY A 413 -4.08 19.52 -8.84
C GLY A 413 -5.44 19.04 -8.37
N ILE A 414 -5.52 18.59 -7.12
CA ILE A 414 -6.76 18.01 -6.57
C ILE A 414 -7.87 19.05 -6.45
N ASN A 415 -9.03 18.75 -7.07
CA ASN A 415 -10.22 19.59 -7.01
C ASN A 415 -10.98 19.37 -5.70
N THR A 416 -10.90 20.33 -4.80
CA THR A 416 -11.66 20.32 -3.54
C THR A 416 -12.92 21.18 -3.60
N SER A 417 -13.24 21.78 -4.75
CA SER A 417 -14.35 22.75 -4.88
C SER A 417 -15.64 22.12 -5.42
N SER A 418 -15.53 21.00 -6.14
CA SER A 418 -16.71 20.32 -6.74
C SER A 418 -16.37 18.87 -7.11
N GLY A 419 -17.40 18.04 -7.24
CA GLY A 419 -17.27 16.65 -7.68
C GLY A 419 -16.87 15.66 -6.60
N THR A 420 -16.38 16.12 -5.46
CA THR A 420 -15.98 15.26 -4.34
C THR A 420 -17.11 14.33 -3.91
N GLN A 421 -16.78 13.09 -3.50
CA GLN A 421 -17.76 12.09 -3.07
C GLN A 421 -17.39 11.53 -1.70
N ALA A 422 -18.41 11.01 -1.00
CA ALA A 422 -18.21 10.23 0.21
C ALA A 422 -19.11 8.99 0.20
N PHE A 423 -18.61 7.90 0.77
CA PHE A 423 -19.33 6.64 0.91
C PHE A 423 -19.13 6.09 2.32
N ALA A 424 -20.24 5.78 2.98
CA ALA A 424 -20.32 4.99 4.20
C ALA A 424 -21.13 3.72 3.91
N GLN A 425 -21.15 2.77 4.81
CA GLN A 425 -21.97 1.56 4.62
C GLN A 425 -23.47 1.88 4.59
N SER A 426 -23.92 2.96 5.24
CA SER A 426 -25.30 3.46 5.14
C SER A 426 -25.61 4.24 3.87
N THR A 427 -24.63 4.50 3.00
CA THR A 427 -24.89 5.16 1.71
C THR A 427 -25.82 4.31 0.86
N ALA A 428 -26.88 4.92 0.33
CA ALA A 428 -27.91 4.20 -0.43
C ALA A 428 -27.30 3.40 -1.61
N GLY A 429 -27.47 2.09 -1.60
CA GLY A 429 -26.95 1.16 -2.59
C GLY A 429 -25.59 0.55 -2.22
N VAL A 430 -24.90 1.04 -1.23
CA VAL A 430 -23.72 0.39 -0.65
C VAL A 430 -24.17 -0.78 0.24
N PRO A 431 -23.58 -1.97 0.14
CA PRO A 431 -23.91 -3.09 1.01
C PRO A 431 -23.35 -2.88 2.42
N GLY A 432 -24.09 -3.32 3.43
CA GLY A 432 -23.70 -3.22 4.83
C GLY A 432 -24.62 -2.28 5.63
N SER A 433 -24.19 -1.93 6.80
CA SER A 433 -24.80 -0.94 7.69
C SER A 433 -23.69 -0.35 8.58
N ASP A 434 -23.81 0.92 8.91
CA ASP A 434 -22.87 1.55 9.84
C ASP A 434 -22.99 0.89 11.22
N GLU A 435 -21.94 0.25 11.67
CA GLU A 435 -21.83 -0.34 13.00
C GLU A 435 -20.60 0.24 13.71
N LYS A 436 -20.63 0.24 15.03
CA LYS A 436 -19.54 0.81 15.80
C LYS A 436 -18.24 0.03 15.60
N ASP A 437 -17.14 0.73 15.41
CA ASP A 437 -15.80 0.18 15.20
C ASP A 437 -15.64 -0.61 13.88
N ASP A 438 -16.50 -0.39 12.86
CA ASP A 438 -16.37 -1.01 11.54
C ASP A 438 -15.18 -0.49 10.76
N MET A 439 -14.86 0.79 10.93
CA MET A 439 -13.67 1.43 10.34
C MET A 439 -13.54 1.22 8.83
N LEU A 440 -14.61 1.47 8.06
CA LEU A 440 -14.56 1.47 6.60
C LEU A 440 -13.50 2.45 6.10
N GLY A 441 -12.67 2.03 5.16
CA GLY A 441 -11.52 2.81 4.70
C GLY A 441 -10.27 2.60 5.56
N ALA A 442 -10.26 1.53 6.37
CA ALA A 442 -9.04 1.08 7.06
C ALA A 442 -7.96 0.64 6.07
N ASP A 443 -8.36 0.32 4.85
CA ASP A 443 -7.50 0.19 3.68
C ASP A 443 -8.30 0.48 2.40
N VAL A 444 -7.63 0.95 1.33
CA VAL A 444 -8.28 1.33 0.08
C VAL A 444 -7.38 1.05 -1.12
N LYS A 445 -7.99 0.72 -2.27
CA LYS A 445 -7.31 0.49 -3.55
C LYS A 445 -8.15 1.08 -4.69
N LEU A 446 -7.50 1.81 -5.60
CA LEU A 446 -8.04 2.21 -6.90
C LEU A 446 -7.32 1.42 -8.00
N ASP A 447 -8.05 0.56 -8.71
CA ASP A 447 -7.48 -0.24 -9.81
C ASP A 447 -8.57 -0.54 -10.85
N ASP A 448 -8.19 -0.70 -12.11
CA ASP A 448 -9.10 -1.09 -13.21
C ASP A 448 -9.39 -2.60 -13.15
N VAL A 449 -10.25 -2.99 -12.22
CA VAL A 449 -10.65 -4.41 -12.03
C VAL A 449 -11.79 -4.85 -12.95
N THR A 450 -12.22 -3.97 -13.88
CA THR A 450 -13.17 -4.27 -14.94
C THR A 450 -12.53 -4.33 -16.33
N GLY A 451 -11.31 -3.82 -16.48
CA GLY A 451 -10.58 -3.73 -17.74
C GLY A 451 -11.22 -2.75 -18.73
N ASP A 452 -11.86 -1.69 -18.22
CA ASP A 452 -12.49 -0.66 -19.04
C ASP A 452 -11.63 0.62 -19.17
N GLY A 453 -10.46 0.63 -18.52
CA GLY A 453 -9.50 1.74 -18.52
C GLY A 453 -9.76 2.78 -17.45
N ARG A 454 -10.61 2.49 -16.47
CA ARG A 454 -10.92 3.37 -15.33
C ARG A 454 -10.75 2.64 -14.01
N ALA A 455 -10.24 3.34 -13.02
CA ALA A 455 -10.07 2.76 -11.71
C ALA A 455 -11.41 2.60 -10.99
N ASP A 456 -11.65 1.40 -10.48
CA ASP A 456 -12.70 1.06 -9.55
C ASP A 456 -12.17 1.15 -8.12
N LEU A 457 -13.05 1.27 -7.13
CA LEU A 457 -12.68 1.35 -5.72
C LEU A 457 -12.89 0.03 -5.01
N VAL A 458 -11.86 -0.45 -4.35
CA VAL A 458 -11.90 -1.58 -3.41
C VAL A 458 -11.46 -1.08 -2.03
N ALA A 459 -12.23 -1.36 -1.00
CA ALA A 459 -11.95 -0.86 0.33
C ALA A 459 -12.09 -1.94 1.40
N GLY A 460 -11.19 -1.92 2.36
CA GLY A 460 -11.23 -2.76 3.55
C GLY A 460 -12.03 -2.11 4.68
N SER A 461 -12.68 -2.95 5.47
CA SER A 461 -13.36 -2.59 6.71
C SER A 461 -12.94 -3.59 7.78
N TYR A 462 -12.69 -3.15 9.02
CA TYR A 462 -12.38 -4.11 10.10
C TYR A 462 -13.61 -4.87 10.56
N GLU A 463 -14.79 -4.30 10.39
CA GLU A 463 -16.05 -4.79 10.92
C GLU A 463 -16.02 -4.93 12.46
N ASN A 464 -17.10 -4.66 13.13
CA ASN A 464 -17.22 -4.74 14.58
C ASN A 464 -16.95 -6.14 15.15
N THR A 465 -17.03 -7.16 14.31
CA THR A 465 -16.68 -8.55 14.64
C THR A 465 -15.17 -8.82 14.61
N GLY A 466 -14.37 -7.90 14.04
CA GLY A 466 -12.94 -8.08 13.78
C GLY A 466 -12.61 -9.10 12.68
N ASN A 467 -13.63 -9.59 11.96
CA ASN A 467 -13.41 -10.53 10.86
C ASN A 467 -12.88 -9.83 9.61
N GLY A 468 -13.26 -8.57 9.42
CA GLY A 468 -13.00 -7.79 8.24
C GLY A 468 -13.92 -8.10 7.07
N ALA A 469 -14.02 -7.17 6.15
CA ALA A 469 -14.70 -7.30 4.87
C ALA A 469 -14.00 -6.47 3.80
N VAL A 470 -14.24 -6.79 2.54
CA VAL A 470 -13.81 -5.98 1.40
C VAL A 470 -15.03 -5.51 0.63
N LEU A 471 -15.16 -4.20 0.47
CA LEU A 471 -16.20 -3.55 -0.29
C LEU A 471 -15.66 -3.19 -1.69
N TYR A 472 -16.41 -3.52 -2.73
CA TYR A 472 -16.16 -3.10 -4.10
C TYR A 472 -17.21 -2.08 -4.54
N LEU A 473 -16.77 -0.96 -5.11
CA LEU A 473 -17.60 0.07 -5.73
C LEU A 473 -17.03 0.39 -7.13
N PRO A 474 -17.81 0.15 -8.20
CA PRO A 474 -17.34 0.41 -9.56
C PRO A 474 -17.30 1.91 -9.90
N SER A 475 -16.47 2.27 -10.87
CA SER A 475 -16.65 3.49 -11.63
C SER A 475 -17.82 3.34 -12.61
N ASP A 476 -18.59 4.42 -12.84
CA ASP A 476 -19.58 4.50 -13.91
C ASP A 476 -19.02 5.16 -15.20
N GLY A 477 -17.70 5.38 -15.20
CA GLY A 477 -16.97 6.06 -16.26
C GLY A 477 -16.81 7.57 -16.06
N THR A 478 -17.42 8.10 -14.99
CA THR A 478 -17.29 9.52 -14.61
C THR A 478 -17.02 9.71 -13.12
N LYS A 479 -17.33 8.71 -12.32
CA LYS A 479 -17.19 8.74 -10.85
C LYS A 479 -17.43 7.36 -10.26
N ILE A 480 -17.05 7.18 -9.01
CA ILE A 480 -17.42 5.98 -8.24
C ILE A 480 -18.92 5.94 -8.00
N THR A 481 -19.53 4.76 -8.10
CA THR A 481 -20.98 4.55 -7.91
C THR A 481 -21.28 3.41 -6.95
N ALA A 482 -22.35 3.54 -6.17
CA ALA A 482 -22.88 2.46 -5.36
C ALA A 482 -23.65 1.40 -6.20
N THR A 483 -24.03 1.72 -7.45
CA THR A 483 -24.73 0.78 -8.33
C THR A 483 -23.77 -0.33 -8.78
N GLY A 484 -24.05 -1.58 -8.42
CA GLY A 484 -23.18 -2.73 -8.73
C GLY A 484 -22.15 -3.03 -7.64
N SER A 485 -22.14 -2.24 -6.55
CA SER A 485 -21.30 -2.51 -5.40
C SER A 485 -21.60 -3.87 -4.74
N ARG A 486 -20.62 -4.43 -4.09
CA ARG A 486 -20.75 -5.72 -3.39
C ARG A 486 -19.71 -5.84 -2.27
N THR A 487 -20.02 -6.67 -1.29
CA THR A 487 -19.10 -7.05 -0.22
C THR A 487 -18.52 -8.44 -0.48
N VAL A 488 -17.23 -8.60 -0.23
CA VAL A 488 -16.52 -9.88 -0.22
C VAL A 488 -16.18 -10.20 1.23
N SER A 489 -16.64 -11.37 1.70
CA SER A 489 -16.42 -11.80 3.09
C SER A 489 -15.27 -12.80 3.22
N PRO A 490 -14.64 -12.92 4.40
CA PRO A 490 -13.57 -13.88 4.66
C PRO A 490 -13.98 -15.32 4.33
N SER A 491 -15.14 -15.78 4.83
CA SER A 491 -15.62 -17.15 4.63
C SER A 491 -15.87 -17.48 3.15
N ALA A 492 -16.43 -16.53 2.38
CA ALA A 492 -16.61 -16.72 0.94
C ALA A 492 -15.27 -16.77 0.20
N SER A 493 -14.23 -16.19 0.76
CA SER A 493 -12.86 -16.14 0.20
C SER A 493 -11.95 -17.26 0.67
N GLY A 494 -12.44 -18.17 1.52
CA GLY A 494 -11.64 -19.29 2.02
C GLY A 494 -10.76 -18.94 3.21
N VAL A 495 -11.05 -17.83 3.89
CA VAL A 495 -10.37 -17.40 5.12
C VAL A 495 -11.24 -17.76 6.33
N ALA A 496 -10.62 -18.38 7.34
CA ALA A 496 -11.31 -18.72 8.56
C ALA A 496 -11.66 -17.47 9.37
N THR A 497 -12.88 -17.43 9.92
CA THR A 497 -13.34 -16.33 10.80
C THR A 497 -13.04 -16.59 12.28
N THR A 498 -12.20 -17.56 12.59
CA THR A 498 -11.71 -17.82 13.95
C THR A 498 -10.66 -16.77 14.31
N GLY A 499 -10.80 -16.13 15.45
CA GLY A 499 -9.93 -15.03 15.88
C GLY A 499 -10.28 -13.71 15.16
N TYR A 500 -9.28 -12.94 14.84
CA TYR A 500 -9.40 -11.68 14.12
C TYR A 500 -8.54 -11.76 12.85
N PRO A 501 -9.06 -12.29 11.73
CA PRO A 501 -8.26 -12.51 10.53
C PRO A 501 -7.73 -11.23 9.88
N ASN A 502 -8.28 -10.06 10.22
CA ASN A 502 -7.94 -8.78 9.58
C ASN A 502 -8.08 -8.85 8.05
N PHE A 503 -9.18 -9.40 7.57
CA PHE A 503 -9.44 -9.59 6.15
C PHE A 503 -9.66 -8.24 5.45
N GLY A 504 -8.99 -8.02 4.35
CA GLY A 504 -9.00 -6.73 3.64
C GLY A 504 -8.15 -5.66 4.32
N ALA A 505 -7.19 -6.07 5.11
CA ALA A 505 -6.39 -5.18 5.91
C ALA A 505 -5.06 -4.74 5.26
N ASN A 506 -4.69 -5.17 4.06
CA ASN A 506 -3.45 -4.82 3.36
C ASN A 506 -3.58 -5.15 1.88
N PHE A 507 -3.89 -4.17 1.05
CA PHE A 507 -3.84 -4.35 -0.40
C PHE A 507 -2.39 -4.32 -0.89
N ALA A 508 -2.06 -5.16 -1.86
CA ALA A 508 -0.75 -5.17 -2.51
C ALA A 508 -0.57 -3.96 -3.42
N ASP A 509 0.66 -3.53 -3.53
CA ASP A 509 1.06 -2.34 -4.27
C ASP A 509 2.29 -2.55 -5.13
#